data_97901dff8b81315c71976ce169e4af3c
#
_entry.id   97901dff8b81315c71976ce169e4af3c
#
_cell.length_a   1.000
_cell.length_b   1.000
_cell.length_c   1.000
_cell.angle_alpha   90.00
_cell.angle_beta   90.00
_cell.angle_gamma   90.00
#
_symmetry.space_group_name_H-M   'P 1'
#
loop_
_entity.id
_entity.type
_entity.pdbx_description
1 polymer ?
#
loop_
_entity_poly.entity_id
_entity_poly.type
_entity_poly.pdbx_seq_one_letter_code
_entity_poly.pdbx_strand_id
1 'polypeptide(L)'
;MRIGLLLLFYFPSLVLSQTTIKIDGFFDDWSTNSNTYIDDSTDSQGIDLLGFSVCNDNEYLYVKIRLDDEIDLTEPFYNPSEVMINIDADNNASTGYSTNNIGSEYGINFFDKFIFDDTDPNLIDTLSLYDLDIIPLPTYSSYEFEIAINRSLFSDTIAISIREFIGNNFMPDNGSVFSYIFNN
;
A
#
# COMPACT_ATOMS: atom_id res chain seq x y z
N MET A 1 -43.52 -50.30 -6.40
CA MET A 1 -42.19 -49.77 -6.64
C MET A 1 -42.32 -48.26 -6.81
N ARG A 2 -41.91 -47.46 -5.80
CA ARG A 2 -41.99 -45.99 -5.87
C ARG A 2 -40.63 -45.48 -6.30
N ILE A 3 -40.57 -44.86 -7.46
CA ILE A 3 -39.37 -44.21 -7.98
C ILE A 3 -39.35 -42.80 -7.41
N GLY A 4 -38.37 -42.56 -6.47
CA GLY A 4 -38.14 -41.22 -5.93
C GLY A 4 -37.31 -40.41 -6.95
N LEU A 5 -37.86 -39.28 -7.41
CA LEU A 5 -37.17 -38.33 -8.28
C LEU A 5 -36.25 -37.46 -7.41
N LEU A 6 -34.92 -37.64 -7.55
CA LEU A 6 -33.93 -36.82 -6.91
C LEU A 6 -33.72 -35.57 -7.76
N LEU A 7 -34.24 -34.41 -7.29
CA LEU A 7 -33.96 -33.10 -7.93
C LEU A 7 -32.60 -32.60 -7.43
N LEU A 8 -31.57 -32.63 -8.29
CA LEU A 8 -30.31 -31.94 -8.05
C LEU A 8 -30.48 -30.44 -8.34
N PHE A 9 -30.45 -29.64 -7.29
CA PHE A 9 -30.36 -28.19 -7.45
C PHE A 9 -28.89 -27.80 -7.71
N TYR A 10 -28.61 -27.39 -8.93
CA TYR A 10 -27.35 -26.76 -9.30
C TYR A 10 -27.43 -25.28 -8.93
N PHE A 11 -26.74 -24.85 -7.86
CA PHE A 11 -26.52 -23.44 -7.58
C PHE A 11 -25.30 -23.01 -8.38
N PRO A 12 -25.43 -22.10 -9.34
CA PRO A 12 -24.27 -21.48 -9.95
C PRO A 12 -23.58 -20.66 -8.86
N SER A 13 -22.35 -21.04 -8.48
CA SER A 13 -21.48 -20.18 -7.71
C SER A 13 -21.19 -18.93 -8.56
N LEU A 14 -21.66 -17.79 -8.14
CA LEU A 14 -21.21 -16.50 -8.66
C LEU A 14 -19.75 -16.36 -8.25
N VAL A 15 -18.85 -16.66 -9.17
CA VAL A 15 -17.46 -16.23 -9.05
C VAL A 15 -17.50 -14.72 -9.24
N LEU A 16 -17.44 -13.97 -8.15
CA LEU A 16 -17.16 -12.55 -8.20
C LEU A 16 -15.74 -12.44 -8.79
N SER A 17 -15.64 -11.95 -10.01
CA SER A 17 -14.37 -11.61 -10.61
C SER A 17 -13.77 -10.50 -9.77
N GLN A 18 -12.72 -10.82 -9.02
CA GLN A 18 -11.91 -9.82 -8.37
C GLN A 18 -11.25 -9.01 -9.48
N THR A 19 -11.46 -7.71 -9.51
CA THR A 19 -10.84 -6.83 -10.50
C THR A 19 -9.36 -6.80 -10.18
N THR A 20 -8.53 -7.34 -11.04
CA THR A 20 -7.07 -7.31 -10.87
C THR A 20 -6.60 -5.89 -11.14
N ILE A 21 -5.93 -5.28 -10.17
CA ILE A 21 -5.24 -4.00 -10.36
C ILE A 21 -4.06 -4.22 -11.31
N LYS A 22 -3.86 -3.29 -12.22
CA LYS A 22 -2.70 -3.26 -13.12
C LYS A 22 -1.83 -2.08 -12.75
N ILE A 23 -0.57 -2.33 -12.55
CA ILE A 23 0.42 -1.27 -12.32
C ILE A 23 0.85 -0.75 -13.69
N ASP A 24 0.06 0.16 -14.24
CA ASP A 24 0.25 0.69 -15.61
C ASP A 24 0.18 2.21 -15.71
N GLY A 25 0.00 2.90 -14.58
CA GLY A 25 -0.10 4.37 -14.50
C GLY A 25 -1.49 4.91 -14.85
N PHE A 26 -2.49 4.02 -15.02
CA PHE A 26 -3.90 4.39 -15.13
C PHE A 26 -4.64 3.88 -13.89
N PHE A 27 -5.43 4.73 -13.27
CA PHE A 27 -5.99 4.48 -11.93
C PHE A 27 -7.50 4.16 -11.93
N ASP A 28 -8.07 3.88 -13.09
CA ASP A 28 -9.51 3.63 -13.27
C ASP A 28 -9.97 2.26 -12.72
N ASP A 29 -9.06 1.30 -12.60
CA ASP A 29 -9.32 -0.02 -12.02
C ASP A 29 -9.38 -0.02 -10.47
N TRP A 30 -8.95 1.04 -9.83
CA TRP A 30 -9.00 1.20 -8.37
C TRP A 30 -10.39 1.48 -7.79
N SER A 31 -11.38 1.75 -8.63
CA SER A 31 -12.66 2.36 -8.22
C SER A 31 -13.64 1.45 -7.47
N THR A 32 -13.43 0.13 -7.41
CA THR A 32 -14.49 -0.79 -7.00
C THR A 32 -14.22 -1.67 -5.78
N ASN A 33 -12.97 -1.92 -5.39
CA ASN A 33 -12.64 -2.91 -4.36
C ASN A 33 -11.51 -2.50 -3.41
N SER A 34 -11.16 -1.24 -3.32
CA SER A 34 -10.09 -0.77 -2.46
C SER A 34 -10.59 -0.20 -1.13
N ASN A 35 -9.91 -0.51 -0.04
CA ASN A 35 -10.06 0.20 1.22
C ASN A 35 -9.29 1.51 1.11
N THR A 36 -10.00 2.64 1.20
CA THR A 36 -9.43 3.97 1.00
C THR A 36 -9.43 4.74 2.32
N TYR A 37 -8.27 5.31 2.65
CA TYR A 37 -8.13 6.40 3.61
C TYR A 37 -8.15 7.73 2.85
N ILE A 38 -8.88 8.70 3.35
CA ILE A 38 -8.94 10.07 2.82
C ILE A 38 -8.45 10.99 3.92
N ASP A 39 -7.46 11.80 3.58
CA ASP A 39 -6.88 12.80 4.44
C ASP A 39 -7.48 14.18 4.20
N ASP A 40 -7.34 15.09 5.16
CA ASP A 40 -7.74 16.46 4.93
C ASP A 40 -6.64 17.21 4.16
N SER A 41 -6.99 18.25 3.44
CA SER A 41 -6.13 18.87 2.42
C SER A 41 -5.46 20.15 2.92
N THR A 42 -5.06 20.28 4.19
CA THR A 42 -4.54 21.56 4.68
C THR A 42 -3.56 21.44 5.85
N ASP A 43 -3.05 20.29 6.15
CA ASP A 43 -2.24 20.05 7.36
C ASP A 43 -0.73 19.92 7.10
N SER A 44 -0.30 19.91 5.83
CA SER A 44 1.11 19.88 5.45
C SER A 44 1.70 21.26 5.16
N GLN A 45 3.00 21.43 5.43
CA GLN A 45 3.83 22.53 4.94
C GLN A 45 4.69 22.13 3.73
N GLY A 46 4.69 20.86 3.38
CA GLY A 46 5.32 20.27 2.19
C GLY A 46 4.28 19.82 1.18
N ILE A 47 4.53 18.69 0.54
CA ILE A 47 3.53 18.01 -0.28
C ILE A 47 2.46 17.44 0.65
N ASP A 48 1.21 17.74 0.37
CA ASP A 48 0.09 17.27 1.14
C ASP A 48 -0.36 15.89 0.68
N LEU A 49 -0.51 14.98 1.62
CA LEU A 49 -0.96 13.62 1.38
C LEU A 49 -2.49 13.60 1.39
N LEU A 50 -3.14 13.44 0.25
CA LEU A 50 -4.61 13.52 0.15
C LEU A 50 -5.33 12.19 0.40
N GLY A 51 -4.60 11.09 0.45
CA GLY A 51 -5.18 9.78 0.72
C GLY A 51 -4.42 8.63 0.07
N PHE A 52 -4.76 7.43 0.48
CA PHE A 52 -4.27 6.22 -0.14
C PHE A 52 -5.36 5.15 -0.23
N SER A 53 -5.17 4.21 -1.13
CA SER A 53 -6.07 3.06 -1.33
C SER A 53 -5.29 1.77 -1.28
N VAL A 54 -5.89 0.75 -0.69
CA VAL A 54 -5.28 -0.58 -0.53
C VAL A 54 -6.24 -1.66 -1.00
N CYS A 55 -5.75 -2.60 -1.75
CA CYS A 55 -6.44 -3.85 -2.07
C CYS A 55 -5.43 -4.98 -2.28
N ASN A 56 -5.90 -6.21 -2.44
CA ASN A 56 -5.04 -7.35 -2.72
C ASN A 56 -5.70 -8.34 -3.68
N ASP A 57 -4.88 -9.15 -4.31
CA ASP A 57 -5.26 -10.43 -4.87
C ASP A 57 -4.50 -11.58 -4.15
N ASN A 58 -4.37 -12.73 -4.81
CA ASN A 58 -3.67 -13.88 -4.23
C ASN A 58 -2.15 -13.74 -4.21
N GLU A 59 -1.59 -12.85 -5.03
CA GLU A 59 -0.14 -12.71 -5.26
C GLU A 59 0.41 -11.40 -4.70
N TYR A 60 -0.39 -10.31 -4.76
CA TYR A 60 0.08 -8.97 -4.45
C TYR A 60 -0.82 -8.20 -3.47
N LEU A 61 -0.20 -7.37 -2.67
CA LEU A 61 -0.76 -6.20 -2.03
C LEU A 61 -0.56 -5.02 -2.98
N TYR A 62 -1.63 -4.28 -3.25
CA TYR A 62 -1.60 -3.08 -4.07
C TYR A 62 -1.82 -1.85 -3.19
N VAL A 63 -1.00 -0.84 -3.39
CA VAL A 63 -1.13 0.45 -2.71
C VAL A 63 -1.12 1.57 -3.75
N LYS A 64 -2.10 2.46 -3.68
CA LYS A 64 -2.16 3.70 -4.45
C LYS A 64 -2.12 4.89 -3.51
N ILE A 65 -1.31 5.91 -3.84
CA ILE A 65 -1.20 7.17 -3.08
C ILE A 65 -1.70 8.30 -3.96
N ARG A 66 -2.32 9.30 -3.32
CA ARG A 66 -2.73 10.55 -3.93
C ARG A 66 -2.18 11.75 -3.16
N LEU A 67 -1.64 12.71 -3.89
CA LEU A 67 -0.95 13.92 -3.42
C LEU A 67 -1.65 15.16 -3.96
N ASP A 68 -1.44 16.31 -3.33
CA ASP A 68 -1.93 17.62 -3.79
C ASP A 68 -1.04 18.24 -4.86
N ASP A 69 0.25 17.90 -4.88
CA ASP A 69 1.23 18.40 -5.82
C ASP A 69 1.74 17.29 -6.75
N GLU A 70 2.11 17.68 -7.97
CA GLU A 70 2.73 16.78 -8.93
C GLU A 70 4.18 16.51 -8.52
N ILE A 71 4.53 15.23 -8.37
CA ILE A 71 5.90 14.81 -8.10
C ILE A 71 6.51 14.25 -9.40
N ASP A 72 7.71 14.73 -9.75
CA ASP A 72 8.54 14.17 -10.81
C ASP A 72 9.64 13.28 -10.19
N LEU A 73 9.48 11.97 -10.31
CA LEU A 73 10.44 10.99 -9.80
C LEU A 73 11.75 10.92 -10.60
N THR A 74 11.86 11.66 -11.71
CA THR A 74 13.11 11.76 -12.48
C THR A 74 14.03 12.87 -11.97
N GLU A 75 13.48 13.78 -11.14
CA GLU A 75 14.18 14.97 -10.61
C GLU A 75 14.35 14.91 -9.08
N PRO A 76 15.04 13.89 -8.54
CA PRO A 76 15.06 13.62 -7.10
C PRO A 76 15.67 14.74 -6.26
N PHE A 77 16.49 15.62 -6.87
CA PHE A 77 17.17 16.71 -6.16
C PHE A 77 16.37 18.02 -6.08
N TYR A 78 15.28 18.14 -6.84
CA TYR A 78 14.47 19.35 -6.88
C TYR A 78 13.15 19.23 -6.14
N ASN A 79 12.75 18.04 -5.78
CA ASN A 79 11.57 17.81 -4.98
C ASN A 79 12.01 17.37 -3.58
N PRO A 80 12.06 18.29 -2.61
CA PRO A 80 12.61 18.05 -1.29
C PRO A 80 11.73 17.14 -0.41
N SER A 81 10.52 16.82 -0.85
CA SER A 81 9.60 16.00 -0.08
C SER A 81 9.85 14.52 -0.34
N GLU A 82 10.15 13.80 0.72
CA GLU A 82 10.30 12.34 0.70
C GLU A 82 9.02 11.69 1.18
N VAL A 83 8.36 10.96 0.29
CA VAL A 83 7.19 10.15 0.64
C VAL A 83 7.62 8.71 0.88
N MET A 84 7.27 8.18 2.04
CA MET A 84 7.58 6.82 2.44
C MET A 84 6.31 6.06 2.83
N ILE A 85 6.15 4.86 2.28
CA ILE A 85 5.17 3.88 2.76
C ILE A 85 5.84 3.03 3.82
N ASN A 86 5.31 3.03 5.04
CA ASN A 86 5.74 2.16 6.12
C ASN A 86 4.71 1.04 6.29
N ILE A 87 5.18 -0.20 6.36
CA ILE A 87 4.33 -1.39 6.47
C ILE A 87 4.75 -2.22 7.68
N ASP A 88 3.84 -2.35 8.62
CA ASP A 88 3.89 -3.29 9.74
C ASP A 88 3.34 -4.62 9.23
N ALA A 89 4.25 -5.51 8.87
CA ALA A 89 3.96 -6.74 8.12
C ALA A 89 3.38 -7.85 8.99
N ASP A 90 3.61 -7.81 10.30
CA ASP A 90 3.11 -8.79 11.28
C ASP A 90 2.00 -8.23 12.19
N ASN A 91 1.61 -6.97 11.96
CA ASN A 91 0.62 -6.22 12.76
C ASN A 91 0.98 -6.17 14.26
N ASN A 92 2.24 -5.94 14.56
CA ASN A 92 2.77 -5.88 15.90
C ASN A 92 3.63 -4.63 16.12
N ALA A 93 3.05 -3.60 16.69
CA ALA A 93 3.71 -2.32 16.94
C ALA A 93 4.99 -2.38 17.83
N SER A 94 5.37 -3.58 18.31
CA SER A 94 6.56 -3.79 19.14
C SER A 94 7.76 -4.33 18.36
N THR A 95 7.58 -4.71 17.10
CA THR A 95 8.61 -5.17 16.16
C THR A 95 8.92 -4.07 15.15
N GLY A 96 10.00 -4.18 14.39
CA GLY A 96 10.36 -3.23 13.35
C GLY A 96 10.65 -1.80 13.83
N TYR A 97 10.64 -0.87 12.90
CA TYR A 97 10.84 0.57 13.16
C TYR A 97 9.54 1.23 13.67
N SER A 98 9.61 1.86 14.85
CA SER A 98 8.46 2.54 15.44
C SER A 98 8.15 3.86 14.73
N THR A 99 7.04 3.92 14.04
CA THR A 99 6.55 5.11 13.33
C THR A 99 5.03 5.17 13.38
N ASN A 100 4.45 6.34 13.66
CA ASN A 100 3.00 6.59 13.67
C ASN A 100 2.16 5.46 14.33
N ASN A 101 2.60 4.95 15.47
CA ASN A 101 1.98 3.87 16.25
C ASN A 101 1.94 2.49 15.57
N ILE A 102 2.72 2.27 14.52
CA ILE A 102 2.98 0.95 13.94
C ILE A 102 4.44 0.55 14.14
N GLY A 103 4.73 -0.75 14.03
CA GLY A 103 6.07 -1.32 13.99
C GLY A 103 6.41 -1.75 12.57
N SER A 104 7.04 -0.87 11.80
CA SER A 104 7.30 -1.08 10.38
C SER A 104 8.46 -2.05 10.15
N GLU A 105 8.23 -3.14 9.43
CA GLU A 105 9.30 -4.01 8.91
C GLU A 105 9.81 -3.53 7.56
N TYR A 106 8.97 -2.82 6.79
CA TYR A 106 9.35 -2.34 5.47
C TYR A 106 9.01 -0.87 5.30
N GLY A 107 10.03 -0.07 4.91
CA GLY A 107 9.89 1.31 4.49
C GLY A 107 10.20 1.46 2.99
N ILE A 108 9.23 1.87 2.19
CA ILE A 108 9.38 2.04 0.74
C ILE A 108 9.44 3.53 0.43
N ASN A 109 10.63 4.00 0.04
CA ASN A 109 10.86 5.38 -0.34
C ASN A 109 10.63 5.55 -1.85
N PHE A 110 9.75 6.48 -2.23
CA PHE A 110 9.39 6.72 -3.62
C PHE A 110 10.48 7.45 -4.40
N PHE A 111 11.21 8.38 -3.77
CA PHE A 111 12.20 9.20 -4.46
C PHE A 111 13.46 8.41 -4.80
N ASP A 112 14.02 7.74 -3.81
CA ASP A 112 15.24 6.99 -3.98
C ASP A 112 14.99 5.59 -4.55
N LYS A 113 13.72 5.16 -4.57
CA LYS A 113 13.30 3.81 -4.97
C LYS A 113 14.01 2.72 -4.17
N PHE A 114 14.35 3.02 -2.94
CA PHE A 114 14.93 2.10 -1.98
C PHE A 114 13.87 1.57 -1.03
N ILE A 115 14.10 0.37 -0.54
CA ILE A 115 13.33 -0.24 0.52
C ILE A 115 14.27 -0.40 1.69
N PHE A 116 13.82 0.07 2.84
CA PHE A 116 14.50 -0.15 4.09
C PHE A 116 13.93 -1.42 4.73
N ASP A 117 14.81 -2.32 5.13
CA ASP A 117 14.44 -3.45 5.98
C ASP A 117 14.55 -2.97 7.43
N ASP A 118 13.41 -2.73 8.03
CA ASP A 118 13.30 -2.24 9.41
C ASP A 118 13.14 -3.38 10.44
N THR A 119 13.36 -4.64 10.03
CA THR A 119 13.23 -5.81 10.92
C THR A 119 14.27 -5.80 12.05
N ASP A 120 15.41 -5.15 11.85
CA ASP A 120 16.41 -4.88 12.89
C ASP A 120 16.64 -3.37 13.04
N PRO A 121 16.13 -2.73 14.12
CA PRO A 121 16.29 -1.28 14.32
C PRO A 121 17.75 -0.83 14.49
N ASN A 122 18.71 -1.76 14.62
CA ASN A 122 20.14 -1.46 14.70
C ASN A 122 20.84 -1.62 13.35
N LEU A 123 20.19 -2.20 12.37
CA LEU A 123 20.71 -2.47 11.05
C LEU A 123 19.78 -1.85 10.01
N ILE A 124 20.17 -0.71 9.48
CA ILE A 124 19.49 -0.13 8.32
C ILE A 124 20.06 -0.83 7.09
N ASP A 125 19.37 -1.85 6.62
CA ASP A 125 19.70 -2.53 5.38
C ASP A 125 18.80 -2.03 4.26
N THR A 126 19.38 -1.73 3.11
CA THR A 126 18.62 -1.36 1.92
C THR A 126 18.41 -2.59 1.05
N LEU A 127 17.16 -2.93 0.83
CA LEU A 127 16.76 -3.99 -0.09
C LEU A 127 16.48 -3.39 -1.48
N SER A 128 16.73 -4.15 -2.52
CA SER A 128 16.27 -3.76 -3.85
C SER A 128 14.80 -4.10 -4.05
N LEU A 129 14.12 -3.40 -4.97
CA LEU A 129 12.74 -3.74 -5.36
C LEU A 129 12.59 -5.19 -5.80
N TYR A 130 13.65 -5.79 -6.37
CA TYR A 130 13.66 -7.19 -6.84
C TYR A 130 13.72 -8.20 -5.69
N ASP A 131 14.32 -7.84 -4.56
CA ASP A 131 14.43 -8.76 -3.42
C ASP A 131 13.07 -9.04 -2.76
N LEU A 132 12.13 -8.09 -2.87
CA LEU A 132 10.78 -8.19 -2.34
C LEU A 132 9.72 -8.43 -3.43
N ASP A 133 10.13 -8.72 -4.66
CA ASP A 133 9.22 -8.91 -5.80
C ASP A 133 8.20 -7.76 -5.93
N ILE A 134 8.71 -6.53 -5.89
CA ILE A 134 7.89 -5.33 -6.03
C ILE A 134 7.80 -4.95 -7.49
N ILE A 135 6.58 -4.76 -7.98
CA ILE A 135 6.34 -4.20 -9.30
C ILE A 135 6.40 -2.67 -9.16
N PRO A 136 7.44 -2.03 -9.75
CA PRO A 136 7.66 -0.60 -9.59
C PRO A 136 6.69 0.21 -10.45
N LEU A 137 6.54 1.46 -10.03
CA LEU A 137 5.78 2.48 -10.71
C LEU A 137 6.22 2.66 -12.18
N PRO A 138 5.33 2.61 -13.16
CA PRO A 138 5.62 3.05 -14.52
C PRO A 138 5.52 4.58 -14.64
N THR A 139 4.88 5.24 -13.69
CA THR A 139 4.63 6.68 -13.69
C THR A 139 5.86 7.44 -13.19
N TYR A 140 6.31 8.44 -13.95
CA TYR A 140 7.45 9.26 -13.59
C TYR A 140 7.04 10.61 -13.00
N SER A 141 5.93 11.20 -13.44
CA SER A 141 5.41 12.46 -12.95
C SER A 141 3.89 12.38 -12.83
N SER A 142 3.35 12.58 -11.63
CA SER A 142 1.91 12.51 -11.37
C SER A 142 1.55 13.04 -9.99
N TYR A 143 0.25 13.23 -9.78
CA TYR A 143 -0.40 13.40 -8.47
C TYR A 143 -0.77 12.05 -7.82
N GLU A 144 -0.74 10.97 -8.57
CA GLU A 144 -1.08 9.62 -8.10
C GLU A 144 0.01 8.63 -8.49
N PHE A 145 0.28 7.69 -7.60
CA PHE A 145 1.26 6.62 -7.80
C PHE A 145 0.72 5.30 -7.27
N GLU A 146 1.08 4.22 -7.93
CA GLU A 146 0.65 2.87 -7.57
C GLU A 146 1.82 1.91 -7.54
N ILE A 147 1.72 0.90 -6.67
CA ILE A 147 2.75 -0.12 -6.44
C ILE A 147 2.10 -1.45 -6.09
N ALA A 148 2.71 -2.55 -6.51
CA ALA A 148 2.36 -3.89 -6.06
C ALA A 148 3.52 -4.52 -5.30
N ILE A 149 3.24 -5.17 -4.19
CA ILE A 149 4.22 -5.80 -3.29
C ILE A 149 3.81 -7.25 -3.07
N ASN A 150 4.75 -8.17 -3.14
CA ASN A 150 4.48 -9.60 -2.97
C ASN A 150 3.79 -9.87 -1.63
N ARG A 151 2.60 -10.49 -1.70
CA ARG A 151 1.78 -10.77 -0.54
C ARG A 151 2.42 -11.75 0.45
N SER A 152 3.31 -12.61 -0.01
CA SER A 152 3.95 -13.62 0.85
C SER A 152 4.84 -13.02 1.96
N LEU A 153 5.11 -11.72 1.90
CA LEU A 153 5.88 -10.97 2.90
C LEU A 153 5.04 -10.64 4.15
N PHE A 154 3.73 -10.81 4.11
CA PHE A 154 2.80 -10.26 5.08
C PHE A 154 2.02 -11.34 5.81
N SER A 155 1.65 -11.06 7.07
CA SER A 155 0.64 -11.81 7.81
C SER A 155 -0.78 -11.57 7.26
N ASP A 156 -1.80 -12.22 7.82
CA ASP A 156 -3.20 -12.02 7.39
C ASP A 156 -3.74 -10.61 7.65
N THR A 157 -3.09 -9.87 8.53
CA THR A 157 -3.41 -8.48 8.85
C THR A 157 -2.12 -7.67 8.91
N ILE A 158 -2.13 -6.50 8.30
CA ILE A 158 -1.02 -5.56 8.32
C ILE A 158 -1.50 -4.19 8.79
N ALA A 159 -0.56 -3.33 9.19
CA ALA A 159 -0.83 -1.91 9.34
C ALA A 159 0.03 -1.10 8.35
N ILE A 160 -0.52 0.02 7.87
CA ILE A 160 0.13 0.90 6.90
C ILE A 160 0.09 2.33 7.41
N SER A 161 1.22 3.01 7.28
CA SER A 161 1.33 4.45 7.45
C SER A 161 2.16 5.04 6.31
N ILE A 162 1.70 6.15 5.76
CA ILE A 162 2.45 6.90 4.75
C ILE A 162 2.89 8.21 5.37
N ARG A 163 4.12 8.61 5.11
CA ARG A 163 4.71 9.82 5.67
C ARG A 163 5.34 10.66 4.58
N GLU A 164 5.12 11.96 4.66
CA GLU A 164 5.90 12.99 4.01
C GLU A 164 6.83 13.63 5.05
N PHE A 165 8.15 13.68 4.78
CA PHE A 165 9.14 14.01 5.81
C PHE A 165 9.31 15.50 6.07
N ILE A 166 9.17 16.36 5.04
CA ILE A 166 9.44 17.80 5.18
C ILE A 166 8.32 18.51 5.92
N GLY A 167 7.07 18.26 5.51
CA GLY A 167 5.88 18.76 6.18
C GLY A 167 5.56 18.01 7.46
N ASN A 168 6.21 16.86 7.68
CA ASN A 168 5.90 15.92 8.76
C ASN A 168 4.44 15.49 8.75
N ASN A 169 3.91 15.30 7.55
CA ASN A 169 2.55 14.83 7.32
C ASN A 169 2.48 13.30 7.36
N PHE A 170 1.38 12.75 7.91
CA PHE A 170 1.15 11.33 8.05
C PHE A 170 -0.25 10.94 7.58
N MET A 171 -0.34 9.82 6.89
CA MET A 171 -1.59 9.11 6.63
C MET A 171 -1.54 7.70 7.25
N PRO A 172 -2.45 7.31 8.14
CA PRO A 172 -3.45 8.18 8.80
C PRO A 172 -2.81 9.25 9.68
N ASP A 173 -3.60 10.26 10.04
CA ASP A 173 -3.18 11.33 10.95
C ASP A 173 -2.52 10.80 12.21
N ASN A 174 -1.61 11.57 12.74
CA ASN A 174 -0.76 11.21 13.86
C ASN A 174 -1.57 10.62 15.03
N GLY A 175 -1.28 9.37 15.35
CA GLY A 175 -1.94 8.60 16.41
C GLY A 175 -3.03 7.65 15.94
N SER A 176 -3.43 7.69 14.68
CA SER A 176 -4.34 6.71 14.08
C SER A 176 -3.58 5.57 13.41
N VAL A 177 -4.20 4.39 13.29
CA VAL A 177 -3.63 3.23 12.61
C VAL A 177 -4.59 2.75 11.53
N PHE A 178 -4.09 2.60 10.31
CA PHE A 178 -4.84 1.95 9.23
C PHE A 178 -4.44 0.48 9.17
N SER A 179 -5.35 -0.40 9.61
CA SER A 179 -5.16 -1.84 9.52
C SER A 179 -5.88 -2.39 8.29
N TYR A 180 -5.22 -3.29 7.58
CA TYR A 180 -5.75 -3.97 6.42
C TYR A 180 -5.76 -5.47 6.62
N ILE A 181 -6.91 -6.09 6.39
CA ILE A 181 -7.11 -7.55 6.45
C ILE A 181 -7.17 -8.07 5.02
N PHE A 182 -6.29 -9.01 4.69
CA PHE A 182 -6.27 -9.61 3.37
C PHE A 182 -7.54 -10.40 3.07
N ASN A 183 -8.11 -10.16 1.91
CA ASN A 183 -9.22 -10.93 1.37
C ASN A 183 -8.68 -12.18 0.66
N ASN A 184 -9.20 -13.35 1.02
CA ASN A 184 -8.86 -14.63 0.40
C ASN A 184 -9.87 -15.01 -0.68
#